data_05abc352c712637ca9bb38a7339e6ffb
#
_entry.id   05abc352c712637ca9bb38a7339e6ffb
#
_cell.length_a   1.000
_cell.length_b   1.000
_cell.length_c   1.000
_cell.angle_alpha   90.00
_cell.angle_beta   90.00
_cell.angle_gamma   90.00
#
_symmetry.space_group_name_H-M   'P 1'
#
loop_
_entity.id
_entity.type
_entity.pdbx_description
1 polymer ?
#
loop_
_entity_poly.entity_id
_entity_poly.type
_entity_poly.pdbx_seq_one_letter_code
_entity_poly.pdbx_strand_id
1 'polypeptide(L)'
;MPAKSEKTDTPQQQSDVVGLPEDVAAIRAEIRAFFATKDGGGKRIGSYKHGVYAFYDYDGEPIYVGQTKEKLSGRVSRHLTNQRTDAVAMNVLDPYEVAYIEVWPLDSFAGKFPRKDMKALLDRAEYTVFQKVLRESALGAVLNEKEMAPQSEIKLPESFKKRIIPDTIFTQRKHPDVRIARRATTIASLARVISERDVSAGLRRTLLTQARRLERLAGQRVQELGIKPDFNEK
;
A
#
# COMPACT_ATOMS: atom_id res chain seq x y z
N MET A 1 -66.87 -14.14 17.84
CA MET A 1 -65.87 -14.50 16.89
C MET A 1 -65.28 -13.20 16.33
N PRO A 2 -64.13 -12.69 16.77
CA PRO A 2 -63.52 -11.53 16.14
C PRO A 2 -62.58 -11.97 14.99
N ALA A 3 -62.68 -11.20 13.89
CA ALA A 3 -61.94 -11.38 12.66
C ALA A 3 -60.42 -11.16 12.85
N LYS A 4 -59.61 -12.05 12.26
CA LYS A 4 -58.17 -11.91 12.14
C LYS A 4 -57.83 -10.78 11.19
N SER A 5 -57.13 -9.76 11.67
CA SER A 5 -56.53 -8.75 10.81
C SER A 5 -55.31 -9.34 10.10
N GLU A 6 -55.37 -9.41 8.76
CA GLU A 6 -54.22 -9.65 7.92
C GLU A 6 -53.21 -8.49 8.06
N LYS A 7 -52.02 -8.83 8.51
CA LYS A 7 -50.88 -7.92 8.43
C LYS A 7 -50.40 -7.91 6.99
N THR A 8 -50.67 -6.85 6.29
CA THR A 8 -50.02 -6.51 5.02
C THR A 8 -48.56 -6.26 5.28
N ASP A 9 -47.68 -7.18 4.85
CA ASP A 9 -46.26 -6.97 4.75
C ASP A 9 -45.99 -5.85 3.74
N THR A 10 -45.68 -4.67 4.26
CA THR A 10 -45.12 -3.58 3.48
C THR A 10 -43.70 -4.00 3.06
N PRO A 11 -43.32 -3.96 1.75
CA PRO A 11 -41.99 -4.21 1.33
C PRO A 11 -41.06 -3.19 2.05
N GLN A 12 -40.14 -3.67 2.87
CA GLN A 12 -39.04 -2.83 3.39
C GLN A 12 -38.34 -2.25 2.16
N GLN A 13 -38.52 -0.96 1.93
CA GLN A 13 -37.62 -0.18 1.11
C GLN A 13 -36.24 -0.42 1.62
N GLN A 14 -35.43 -1.21 0.88
CA GLN A 14 -33.97 -1.21 1.01
C GLN A 14 -33.57 0.25 0.84
N SER A 15 -33.21 0.88 1.96
CA SER A 15 -32.50 2.15 1.92
C SER A 15 -31.32 1.95 0.97
N ASP A 16 -31.28 2.73 -0.10
CA ASP A 16 -30.11 2.86 -0.96
C ASP A 16 -28.95 3.31 -0.07
N VAL A 17 -28.30 2.34 0.56
CA VAL A 17 -26.99 2.55 1.16
C VAL A 17 -26.12 2.88 -0.05
N VAL A 18 -25.72 4.14 -0.18
CA VAL A 18 -24.74 4.56 -1.18
C VAL A 18 -23.51 3.68 -0.95
N GLY A 19 -23.45 2.57 -1.68
CA GLY A 19 -22.39 1.57 -1.55
C GLY A 19 -21.06 2.22 -1.93
N LEU A 20 -19.95 1.60 -1.49
CA LEU A 20 -18.64 1.99 -1.99
C LEU A 20 -18.64 1.92 -3.53
N PRO A 21 -17.93 2.84 -4.21
CA PRO A 21 -17.67 2.71 -5.63
C PRO A 21 -17.24 1.29 -5.98
N GLU A 22 -17.75 0.75 -7.08
CA GLU A 22 -17.58 -0.66 -7.46
C GLU A 22 -16.11 -1.10 -7.48
N ASP A 23 -15.24 -0.26 -8.02
CA ASP A 23 -13.81 -0.52 -8.09
C ASP A 23 -13.15 -0.57 -6.69
N VAL A 24 -13.59 0.27 -5.76
CA VAL A 24 -13.13 0.27 -4.37
C VAL A 24 -13.58 -1.00 -3.65
N ALA A 25 -14.85 -1.40 -3.88
CA ALA A 25 -15.39 -2.63 -3.31
C ALA A 25 -14.64 -3.87 -3.82
N ALA A 26 -14.34 -3.91 -5.12
CA ALA A 26 -13.59 -4.98 -5.77
C ALA A 26 -12.13 -5.09 -5.23
N ILE A 27 -11.41 -3.97 -5.11
CA ILE A 27 -10.07 -3.95 -4.51
C ILE A 27 -10.10 -4.45 -3.06
N ARG A 28 -11.08 -4.00 -2.27
CA ARG A 28 -11.24 -4.47 -0.89
C ARG A 28 -11.54 -5.98 -0.82
N ALA A 29 -12.26 -6.51 -1.80
CA ALA A 29 -12.51 -7.95 -1.91
C ALA A 29 -11.20 -8.71 -2.18
N GLU A 30 -10.35 -8.25 -3.11
CA GLU A 30 -9.04 -8.85 -3.38
C GLU A 30 -8.11 -8.81 -2.15
N ILE A 31 -8.08 -7.70 -1.42
CA ILE A 31 -7.31 -7.60 -0.18
C ILE A 31 -7.81 -8.60 0.87
N ARG A 32 -9.14 -8.74 1.04
CA ARG A 32 -9.72 -9.73 1.96
C ARG A 32 -9.39 -11.16 1.53
N ALA A 33 -9.50 -11.47 0.23
CA ALA A 33 -9.17 -12.78 -0.32
C ALA A 33 -7.69 -13.12 -0.10
N PHE A 34 -6.78 -12.16 -0.33
CA PHE A 34 -5.36 -12.34 -0.06
C PHE A 34 -5.10 -12.71 1.40
N PHE A 35 -5.66 -11.96 2.34
CA PHE A 35 -5.47 -12.24 3.77
C PHE A 35 -6.23 -13.46 4.30
N ALA A 36 -7.19 -13.99 3.56
CA ALA A 36 -7.86 -15.26 3.83
C ALA A 36 -7.05 -16.47 3.36
N THR A 37 -6.07 -16.28 2.46
CA THR A 37 -5.17 -17.35 2.00
C THR A 37 -4.46 -17.98 3.18
N LYS A 38 -4.29 -19.30 3.13
CA LYS A 38 -3.58 -20.07 4.16
C LYS A 38 -2.15 -20.32 3.72
N ASP A 39 -1.24 -20.31 4.68
CA ASP A 39 0.14 -20.78 4.50
C ASP A 39 0.21 -22.32 4.48
N GLY A 40 1.42 -22.87 4.31
CA GLY A 40 1.67 -24.30 4.31
C GLY A 40 1.29 -25.01 5.62
N GLY A 41 1.11 -24.28 6.73
CA GLY A 41 0.64 -24.78 8.03
C GLY A 41 -0.87 -24.62 8.24
N GLY A 42 -1.63 -24.16 7.23
CA GLY A 42 -3.08 -23.97 7.29
C GLY A 42 -3.54 -22.72 8.03
N LYS A 43 -2.62 -21.84 8.47
CA LYS A 43 -2.93 -20.58 9.15
C LYS A 43 -3.19 -19.48 8.14
N ARG A 44 -4.25 -18.68 8.35
CA ARG A 44 -4.55 -17.52 7.49
C ARG A 44 -3.47 -16.46 7.60
N ILE A 45 -2.95 -15.97 6.45
CA ILE A 45 -1.90 -14.95 6.38
C ILE A 45 -2.31 -13.69 7.15
N GLY A 46 -3.55 -13.25 7.01
CA GLY A 46 -4.04 -12.06 7.68
C GLY A 46 -4.16 -12.15 9.20
N SER A 47 -4.11 -13.36 9.78
CA SER A 47 -4.23 -13.57 11.23
C SER A 47 -2.91 -13.40 11.98
N TYR A 48 -1.77 -13.34 11.28
CA TYR A 48 -0.47 -13.12 11.89
C TYR A 48 -0.41 -11.75 12.55
N LYS A 49 0.08 -11.70 13.80
CA LYS A 49 0.15 -10.45 14.60
C LYS A 49 1.43 -9.67 14.38
N HIS A 50 2.51 -10.37 14.01
CA HIS A 50 3.80 -9.75 13.78
C HIS A 50 4.21 -10.00 12.34
N GLY A 51 4.62 -8.94 11.66
CA GLY A 51 5.09 -9.07 10.29
C GLY A 51 5.54 -7.76 9.69
N VAL A 52 6.22 -7.90 8.57
CA VAL A 52 6.61 -6.79 7.70
C VAL A 52 5.79 -6.88 6.43
N TYR A 53 5.51 -5.75 5.82
CA TYR A 53 4.79 -5.68 4.54
C TYR A 53 5.41 -4.62 3.65
N ALA A 54 5.32 -4.85 2.34
CA ALA A 54 5.73 -3.90 1.31
C ALA A 54 4.62 -3.71 0.30
N PHE A 55 4.55 -2.51 -0.25
CA PHE A 55 3.65 -2.14 -1.34
C PHE A 55 4.45 -1.87 -2.59
N TYR A 56 3.89 -2.26 -3.74
CA TYR A 56 4.50 -2.06 -5.04
C TYR A 56 3.49 -1.47 -6.01
N ASP A 57 3.98 -0.68 -6.95
CA ASP A 57 3.16 -0.11 -8.02
C ASP A 57 2.89 -1.10 -9.16
N TYR A 58 2.29 -0.62 -10.24
CA TYR A 58 1.89 -1.40 -11.42
C TYR A 58 3.06 -1.98 -12.21
N ASP A 59 4.26 -1.48 -12.02
CA ASP A 59 5.50 -1.95 -12.65
C ASP A 59 6.32 -2.85 -11.71
N GLY A 60 5.81 -3.10 -10.51
CA GLY A 60 6.51 -3.85 -9.47
C GLY A 60 7.56 -3.03 -8.73
N GLU A 61 7.62 -1.71 -8.96
CA GLU A 61 8.52 -0.82 -8.24
C GLU A 61 8.06 -0.64 -6.79
N PRO A 62 8.93 -0.82 -5.79
CA PRO A 62 8.54 -0.70 -4.39
C PRO A 62 8.15 0.74 -4.05
N ILE A 63 7.07 0.88 -3.28
CA ILE A 63 6.55 2.17 -2.84
C ILE A 63 6.84 2.39 -1.36
N TYR A 64 6.55 1.39 -0.53
CA TYR A 64 6.53 1.54 0.91
C TYR A 64 6.86 0.23 1.62
N VAL A 65 7.55 0.32 2.76
CA VAL A 65 7.77 -0.79 3.69
C VAL A 65 7.26 -0.40 5.06
N GLY A 66 6.66 -1.33 5.76
CA GLY A 66 6.20 -1.11 7.13
C GLY A 66 6.10 -2.39 7.93
N GLN A 67 6.04 -2.23 9.24
CA GLN A 67 5.88 -3.34 10.18
C GLN A 67 4.58 -3.24 10.97
N THR A 68 4.18 -4.35 11.58
CA THR A 68 3.01 -4.40 12.45
C THR A 68 3.22 -5.29 13.67
N LYS A 69 2.61 -4.87 14.80
CA LYS A 69 2.44 -5.66 16.03
C LYS A 69 0.98 -6.08 16.25
N GLU A 70 0.15 -5.82 15.27
CA GLU A 70 -1.25 -6.18 15.23
C GLU A 70 -1.51 -7.06 13.99
N LYS A 71 -2.73 -7.58 13.82
CA LYS A 71 -3.06 -8.43 12.66
C LYS A 71 -2.64 -7.75 11.36
N LEU A 72 -1.87 -8.48 10.53
CA LEU A 72 -1.42 -8.01 9.21
C LEU A 72 -2.59 -7.46 8.38
N SER A 73 -3.72 -8.19 8.34
CA SER A 73 -4.92 -7.76 7.61
C SER A 73 -5.44 -6.40 8.09
N GLY A 74 -5.49 -6.17 9.41
CA GLY A 74 -5.97 -4.90 9.97
C GLY A 74 -5.05 -3.73 9.64
N ARG A 75 -3.74 -3.91 9.81
CA ARG A 75 -2.74 -2.86 9.55
C ARG A 75 -2.70 -2.46 8.07
N VAL A 76 -2.59 -3.45 7.19
CA VAL A 76 -2.50 -3.21 5.74
C VAL A 76 -3.80 -2.61 5.21
N SER A 77 -4.96 -3.14 5.63
CA SER A 77 -6.25 -2.59 5.20
C SER A 77 -6.39 -1.11 5.61
N ARG A 78 -6.03 -0.73 6.84
CA ARG A 78 -6.07 0.68 7.25
C ARG A 78 -5.16 1.57 6.40
N HIS A 79 -3.98 1.10 6.03
CA HIS A 79 -3.08 1.84 5.13
C HIS A 79 -3.70 2.11 3.76
N LEU A 80 -4.45 1.14 3.22
CA LEU A 80 -4.99 1.19 1.86
C LEU A 80 -6.41 1.76 1.79
N THR A 81 -7.09 1.92 2.92
CA THR A 81 -8.46 2.46 2.95
C THR A 81 -8.53 3.91 3.45
N ASN A 82 -7.40 4.60 3.53
CA ASN A 82 -7.30 6.00 4.01
C ASN A 82 -7.97 6.27 5.37
N GLN A 83 -8.02 5.27 6.25
CA GLN A 83 -8.48 5.47 7.63
C GLN A 83 -7.42 6.14 8.54
N ARG A 84 -6.42 6.78 7.93
CA ARG A 84 -5.44 7.58 8.65
C ARG A 84 -6.00 8.98 8.88
N THR A 85 -5.97 9.41 10.12
CA THR A 85 -6.39 10.77 10.52
C THR A 85 -5.29 11.81 10.32
N ASP A 86 -4.06 11.37 10.01
CA ASP A 86 -2.92 12.24 9.78
C ASP A 86 -2.92 12.74 8.32
N ALA A 87 -3.19 14.04 8.15
CA ALA A 87 -3.24 14.71 6.85
C ALA A 87 -1.92 14.58 6.07
N VAL A 88 -0.78 14.48 6.74
CA VAL A 88 0.54 14.30 6.11
C VAL A 88 0.65 12.91 5.51
N ALA A 89 0.31 11.88 6.29
CA ALA A 89 0.37 10.50 5.83
C ALA A 89 -0.61 10.19 4.70
N MET A 90 -1.72 10.92 4.59
CA MET A 90 -2.69 10.80 3.50
C MET A 90 -2.13 11.28 2.15
N ASN A 91 -1.15 12.19 2.17
CA ASN A 91 -0.57 12.76 0.95
C ASN A 91 0.73 12.08 0.50
N VAL A 92 1.26 11.14 1.26
CA VAL A 92 2.52 10.44 0.94
C VAL A 92 2.30 9.24 0.02
N LEU A 93 1.26 8.47 0.29
CA LEU A 93 0.94 7.24 -0.43
C LEU A 93 -0.47 7.34 -1.01
N ASP A 94 -0.59 7.36 -2.33
CA ASP A 94 -1.86 7.14 -3.02
C ASP A 94 -2.19 5.64 -3.02
N PRO A 95 -3.24 5.18 -2.32
CA PRO A 95 -3.64 3.78 -2.33
C PRO A 95 -3.95 3.23 -3.73
N TYR A 96 -4.35 4.09 -4.64
CA TYR A 96 -4.64 3.70 -6.03
C TYR A 96 -3.38 3.44 -6.86
N GLU A 97 -2.21 3.84 -6.41
CA GLU A 97 -0.91 3.47 -7.01
C GLU A 97 -0.40 2.12 -6.48
N VAL A 98 -1.03 1.53 -5.46
CA VAL A 98 -0.63 0.23 -4.93
C VAL A 98 -1.28 -0.89 -5.73
N ALA A 99 -0.49 -1.60 -6.52
CA ALA A 99 -0.94 -2.73 -7.32
C ALA A 99 -0.69 -4.08 -6.65
N TYR A 100 0.42 -4.21 -5.90
CA TYR A 100 0.80 -5.46 -5.23
C TYR A 100 1.08 -5.23 -3.75
N ILE A 101 0.76 -6.25 -2.95
CA ILE A 101 1.14 -6.37 -1.55
C ILE A 101 2.05 -7.57 -1.40
N GLU A 102 3.13 -7.43 -0.63
CA GLU A 102 3.96 -8.53 -0.17
C GLU A 102 4.06 -8.49 1.34
N VAL A 103 3.95 -9.64 2.01
CA VAL A 103 3.99 -9.73 3.47
C VAL A 103 4.93 -10.85 3.92
N TRP A 104 5.66 -10.61 5.02
CA TRP A 104 6.55 -11.53 5.71
C TRP A 104 6.03 -11.76 7.12
N PRO A 105 5.27 -12.86 7.36
CA PRO A 105 4.77 -13.19 8.70
C PRO A 105 5.90 -13.61 9.63
N LEU A 106 6.03 -12.99 10.80
CA LEU A 106 7.12 -13.24 11.75
C LEU A 106 6.72 -14.05 12.98
N ASP A 107 5.46 -14.45 13.12
CA ASP A 107 4.99 -15.18 14.29
C ASP A 107 5.69 -16.56 14.46
N SER A 108 6.20 -17.15 13.38
CA SER A 108 7.02 -18.38 13.44
C SER A 108 8.32 -18.18 14.23
N PHE A 109 8.76 -16.92 14.35
CA PHE A 109 9.90 -16.53 15.18
C PHE A 109 9.47 -16.14 16.60
N ALA A 110 8.19 -15.79 16.81
CA ALA A 110 7.68 -15.28 18.09
C ALA A 110 7.80 -16.30 19.25
N GLY A 111 7.74 -17.61 18.96
CA GLY A 111 7.98 -18.65 19.96
C GLY A 111 9.45 -18.88 20.30
N LYS A 112 10.37 -18.34 19.49
CA LYS A 112 11.82 -18.50 19.67
C LYS A 112 12.47 -17.30 20.38
N PHE A 113 11.73 -16.19 20.55
CA PHE A 113 12.23 -14.96 21.16
C PHE A 113 11.36 -14.55 22.35
N PRO A 114 11.94 -14.06 23.45
CA PRO A 114 11.19 -13.40 24.51
C PRO A 114 10.36 -12.25 23.99
N ARG A 115 9.18 -11.99 24.56
CA ARG A 115 8.30 -10.89 24.13
C ARG A 115 8.98 -9.52 24.10
N LYS A 116 9.95 -9.28 25.00
CA LYS A 116 10.75 -8.05 25.05
C LYS A 116 11.61 -7.86 23.81
N ASP A 117 12.02 -8.94 23.16
CA ASP A 117 12.94 -8.90 22.01
C ASP A 117 12.16 -8.84 20.67
N MET A 118 10.83 -9.01 20.71
CA MET A 118 9.97 -8.96 19.52
C MET A 118 10.03 -7.61 18.80
N LYS A 119 10.18 -6.51 19.54
CA LYS A 119 10.35 -5.19 18.93
C LYS A 119 11.65 -5.13 18.12
N ALA A 120 12.76 -5.56 18.70
CA ALA A 120 14.06 -5.58 18.03
C ALA A 120 14.03 -6.50 16.79
N LEU A 121 13.36 -7.66 16.88
CA LEU A 121 13.19 -8.55 15.73
C LEU A 121 12.40 -7.88 14.60
N LEU A 122 11.30 -7.19 14.93
CA LEU A 122 10.49 -6.46 13.95
C LEU A 122 11.30 -5.32 13.31
N ASP A 123 12.03 -4.54 14.09
CA ASP A 123 12.85 -3.43 13.59
C ASP A 123 13.94 -3.96 12.63
N ARG A 124 14.59 -5.07 12.96
CA ARG A 124 15.58 -5.75 12.09
C ARG A 124 14.93 -6.34 10.83
N ALA A 125 13.76 -6.96 10.96
CA ALA A 125 13.03 -7.52 9.82
C ALA A 125 12.58 -6.41 8.86
N GLU A 126 12.04 -5.31 9.38
CA GLU A 126 11.65 -4.16 8.58
C GLU A 126 12.85 -3.56 7.84
N TYR A 127 13.99 -3.39 8.54
CA TYR A 127 15.23 -2.95 7.92
C TYR A 127 15.70 -3.90 6.81
N THR A 128 15.66 -5.22 7.07
CA THR A 128 16.05 -6.23 6.07
C THR A 128 15.17 -6.18 4.82
N VAL A 129 13.85 -6.08 5.00
CA VAL A 129 12.91 -5.94 3.86
C VAL A 129 13.16 -4.61 3.14
N PHE A 130 13.36 -3.52 3.89
CA PHE A 130 13.65 -2.21 3.31
C PHE A 130 14.93 -2.25 2.44
N GLN A 131 16.01 -2.84 2.92
CA GLN A 131 17.25 -3.00 2.14
C GLN A 131 17.05 -3.90 0.92
N LYS A 132 16.27 -5.00 1.08
CA LYS A 132 15.93 -5.88 -0.03
C LYS A 132 15.21 -5.10 -1.14
N VAL A 133 14.11 -4.43 -0.82
CA VAL A 133 13.31 -3.71 -1.83
C VAL A 133 14.05 -2.49 -2.39
N LEU A 134 14.93 -1.87 -1.62
CA LEU A 134 15.77 -0.77 -2.08
C LEU A 134 16.78 -1.23 -3.14
N ARG A 135 17.37 -2.42 -2.96
CA ARG A 135 18.26 -3.05 -3.96
C ARG A 135 17.51 -3.45 -5.23
N GLU A 136 16.24 -3.82 -5.11
CA GLU A 136 15.37 -4.21 -6.23
C GLU A 136 14.75 -3.00 -6.95
N SER A 137 14.72 -1.83 -6.29
CA SER A 137 14.17 -0.59 -6.84
C SER A 137 15.04 -0.03 -7.96
N ALA A 138 14.43 0.22 -9.11
CA ALA A 138 15.09 0.88 -10.23
C ALA A 138 15.42 2.36 -9.96
N LEU A 139 14.80 2.96 -8.93
CA LEU A 139 15.06 4.32 -8.48
C LEU A 139 15.97 4.38 -7.24
N GLY A 140 16.26 3.22 -6.62
CA GLY A 140 17.00 3.15 -5.38
C GLY A 140 16.31 3.92 -4.24
N ALA A 141 14.97 4.00 -4.24
CA ALA A 141 14.22 4.82 -3.29
C ALA A 141 12.81 4.26 -3.01
N VAL A 142 12.38 4.40 -1.76
CA VAL A 142 11.02 4.12 -1.28
C VAL A 142 10.46 5.35 -0.57
N LEU A 143 9.12 5.43 -0.44
CA LEU A 143 8.41 6.60 0.11
C LEU A 143 8.30 6.57 1.64
N ASN A 144 9.23 5.94 2.34
CA ASN A 144 9.26 5.94 3.79
C ASN A 144 9.70 7.32 4.31
N GLU A 145 8.84 8.00 5.07
CA GLU A 145 9.16 9.31 5.66
C GLU A 145 10.26 9.24 6.69
N LYS A 146 10.22 8.18 7.53
CA LYS A 146 11.19 8.00 8.60
C LYS A 146 12.45 7.35 8.06
N GLU A 147 13.58 7.92 8.41
CA GLU A 147 14.85 7.24 8.26
C GLU A 147 14.85 5.97 9.11
N MET A 148 15.26 4.90 8.48
CA MET A 148 15.40 3.63 9.17
C MET A 148 16.80 3.54 9.74
N ALA A 149 16.90 3.47 11.07
CA ALA A 149 18.20 3.30 11.71
C ALA A 149 18.85 2.01 11.22
N PRO A 150 20.15 2.02 10.87
CA PRO A 150 20.84 0.82 10.43
C PRO A 150 20.73 -0.31 11.44
N GLN A 151 20.41 -1.50 10.96
CA GLN A 151 20.27 -2.73 11.74
C GLN A 151 21.04 -3.86 11.05
N SER A 152 21.36 -4.92 11.78
CA SER A 152 21.87 -6.14 11.16
C SER A 152 20.73 -6.86 10.43
N GLU A 153 20.93 -7.18 9.15
CA GLU A 153 19.98 -7.96 8.37
C GLU A 153 19.76 -9.36 8.98
N ILE A 154 18.59 -9.90 8.81
CA ILE A 154 18.19 -11.24 9.28
C ILE A 154 17.68 -12.09 8.13
N LYS A 155 17.72 -13.41 8.30
CA LYS A 155 17.02 -14.32 7.39
C LYS A 155 15.51 -14.12 7.54
N LEU A 156 14.86 -13.67 6.49
CA LEU A 156 13.41 -13.49 6.46
C LEU A 156 12.69 -14.85 6.31
N PRO A 157 11.46 -14.98 6.83
CA PRO A 157 10.59 -16.08 6.46
C PRO A 157 10.16 -15.99 5.00
N GLU A 158 9.49 -17.03 4.51
CA GLU A 158 8.81 -16.99 3.21
C GLU A 158 7.81 -15.84 3.16
N SER A 159 7.80 -15.12 2.03
CA SER A 159 6.85 -14.04 1.79
C SER A 159 5.67 -14.51 0.96
N PHE A 160 4.56 -13.78 1.09
CA PHE A 160 3.37 -13.94 0.26
C PHE A 160 3.15 -12.63 -0.49
N LYS A 161 3.17 -12.72 -1.83
CA LYS A 161 2.97 -11.56 -2.71
C LYS A 161 1.75 -11.79 -3.60
N LYS A 162 0.88 -10.78 -3.71
CA LYS A 162 -0.29 -10.83 -4.58
C LYS A 162 -0.61 -9.45 -5.16
N ARG A 163 -1.11 -9.45 -6.39
CA ARG A 163 -1.79 -8.30 -6.98
C ARG A 163 -3.17 -8.14 -6.33
N ILE A 164 -3.50 -6.91 -5.93
CA ILE A 164 -4.76 -6.56 -5.26
C ILE A 164 -5.71 -5.75 -6.15
N ILE A 165 -5.27 -5.40 -7.35
CA ILE A 165 -6.11 -4.73 -8.34
C ILE A 165 -6.76 -5.80 -9.23
N PRO A 166 -8.10 -5.86 -9.30
CA PRO A 166 -8.81 -6.79 -10.16
C PRO A 166 -8.49 -6.60 -11.64
N ASP A 167 -8.57 -7.69 -12.42
CA ASP A 167 -8.30 -7.66 -13.87
C ASP A 167 -9.19 -6.65 -14.61
N THR A 168 -10.44 -6.52 -14.19
CA THR A 168 -11.44 -5.63 -14.80
C THR A 168 -11.02 -4.16 -14.84
N ILE A 169 -10.24 -3.72 -13.87
CA ILE A 169 -9.80 -2.32 -13.76
C ILE A 169 -8.28 -2.16 -13.87
N PHE A 170 -7.53 -3.27 -13.93
CA PHE A 170 -6.06 -3.23 -13.92
C PHE A 170 -5.48 -2.47 -15.12
N THR A 171 -5.94 -2.79 -16.33
CA THR A 171 -5.43 -2.19 -17.57
C THR A 171 -5.66 -0.67 -17.59
N GLN A 172 -6.88 -0.24 -17.20
CA GLN A 172 -7.20 1.19 -17.13
C GLN A 172 -6.33 1.92 -16.10
N ARG A 173 -6.16 1.34 -14.90
CA ARG A 173 -5.39 1.97 -13.83
C ARG A 173 -3.89 1.94 -14.08
N LYS A 174 -3.39 0.91 -14.79
CA LYS A 174 -1.99 0.80 -15.22
C LYS A 174 -1.64 1.81 -16.31
N HIS A 175 -2.62 2.35 -17.04
CA HIS A 175 -2.36 3.25 -18.17
C HIS A 175 -1.43 4.41 -17.77
N PRO A 176 -0.32 4.67 -18.49
CA PRO A 176 0.69 5.64 -18.07
C PRO A 176 0.10 7.04 -17.81
N ASP A 177 -0.78 7.53 -18.68
CA ASP A 177 -1.36 8.88 -18.54
C ASP A 177 -2.26 8.99 -17.29
N VAL A 178 -2.97 7.93 -16.92
CA VAL A 178 -3.76 7.88 -15.67
C VAL A 178 -2.84 7.94 -14.45
N ARG A 179 -1.73 7.22 -14.47
CA ARG A 179 -0.74 7.19 -13.39
C ARG A 179 0.03 8.51 -13.28
N ILE A 180 0.38 9.13 -14.42
CA ILE A 180 1.00 10.46 -14.49
C ILE A 180 0.10 11.49 -13.80
N ALA A 181 -1.18 11.56 -14.16
CA ALA A 181 -2.14 12.48 -13.57
C ALA A 181 -2.27 12.29 -12.05
N ARG A 182 -2.35 11.03 -11.57
CA ARG A 182 -2.43 10.71 -10.13
C ARG A 182 -1.18 11.13 -9.37
N ARG A 183 0.00 10.82 -9.90
CA ARG A 183 1.28 11.21 -9.27
C ARG A 183 1.45 12.72 -9.23
N ALA A 184 1.07 13.44 -10.29
CA ALA A 184 1.09 14.89 -10.31
C ALA A 184 0.18 15.48 -9.20
N THR A 185 -1.03 14.93 -9.03
CA THR A 185 -1.95 15.32 -7.95
C THR A 185 -1.37 15.03 -6.56
N THR A 186 -0.75 13.88 -6.36
CA THR A 186 -0.09 13.52 -5.09
C THR A 186 1.05 14.49 -4.79
N ILE A 187 1.89 14.80 -5.77
CA ILE A 187 3.00 15.77 -5.65
C ILE A 187 2.46 17.15 -5.30
N ALA A 188 1.43 17.64 -5.99
CA ALA A 188 0.83 18.93 -5.71
C ALA A 188 0.27 19.03 -4.29
N SER A 189 -0.44 17.97 -3.83
CA SER A 189 -0.98 17.90 -2.47
C SER A 189 0.13 17.90 -1.42
N LEU A 190 1.19 17.13 -1.65
CA LEU A 190 2.33 17.03 -0.74
C LEU A 190 3.12 18.34 -0.70
N ALA A 191 3.36 18.98 -1.85
CA ALA A 191 4.03 20.28 -1.96
C ALA A 191 3.26 21.37 -1.20
N ARG A 192 1.92 21.37 -1.30
CA ARG A 192 1.07 22.29 -0.56
C ARG A 192 1.24 22.09 0.97
N VAL A 193 1.19 20.87 1.46
CA VAL A 193 1.41 20.59 2.90
C VAL A 193 2.77 21.10 3.35
N ILE A 194 3.81 20.91 2.54
CA ILE A 194 5.18 21.35 2.83
C ILE A 194 5.29 22.89 2.85
N SER A 195 4.52 23.59 2.01
CA SER A 195 4.53 25.05 1.95
C SER A 195 3.77 25.72 3.11
N GLU A 196 2.78 25.03 3.66
CA GLU A 196 1.88 25.57 4.67
C GLU A 196 2.29 25.21 6.13
N ARG A 197 3.21 24.27 6.31
CA ARG A 197 3.56 23.73 7.63
C ARG A 197 5.05 23.52 7.80
N ASP A 198 5.48 23.55 9.05
CA ASP A 198 6.81 23.00 9.39
C ASP A 198 6.78 21.47 9.27
N VAL A 199 7.68 20.93 8.45
CA VAL A 199 7.69 19.50 8.11
C VAL A 199 9.08 18.91 8.25
N SER A 200 9.11 17.59 8.49
CA SER A 200 10.36 16.83 8.60
C SER A 200 11.14 16.80 7.29
N ALA A 201 12.46 16.61 7.39
CA ALA A 201 13.31 16.38 6.21
C ALA A 201 12.88 15.13 5.42
N GLY A 202 12.31 14.12 6.10
CA GLY A 202 11.76 12.92 5.46
C GLY A 202 10.64 13.23 4.48
N LEU A 203 9.74 14.13 4.82
CA LEU A 203 8.65 14.52 3.93
C LEU A 203 9.16 15.22 2.67
N ARG A 204 10.20 16.04 2.78
CA ARG A 204 10.86 16.68 1.63
C ARG A 204 11.55 15.65 0.73
N ARG A 205 12.21 14.63 1.32
CA ARG A 205 12.76 13.49 0.56
C ARG A 205 11.68 12.71 -0.16
N THR A 206 10.54 12.48 0.48
CA THR A 206 9.37 11.82 -0.13
C THR A 206 8.85 12.61 -1.34
N LEU A 207 8.77 13.93 -1.24
CA LEU A 207 8.39 14.78 -2.39
C LEU A 207 9.37 14.61 -3.56
N LEU A 208 10.68 14.64 -3.28
CA LEU A 208 11.70 14.44 -4.32
C LEU A 208 11.60 13.05 -4.95
N THR A 209 11.36 12.01 -4.15
CA THR A 209 11.17 10.64 -4.66
C THR A 209 9.93 10.55 -5.54
N GLN A 210 8.83 11.15 -5.15
CA GLN A 210 7.60 11.19 -5.98
C GLN A 210 7.85 11.95 -7.30
N ALA A 211 8.58 13.05 -7.29
CA ALA A 211 8.93 13.80 -8.50
C ALA A 211 9.77 12.95 -9.47
N ARG A 212 10.79 12.23 -8.97
CA ARG A 212 11.60 11.31 -9.79
C ARG A 212 10.76 10.16 -10.37
N ARG A 213 9.81 9.63 -9.60
CA ARG A 213 8.89 8.59 -10.10
C ARG A 213 7.97 9.13 -11.19
N LEU A 214 7.52 10.38 -11.09
CA LEU A 214 6.73 11.04 -12.13
C LEU A 214 7.54 11.28 -13.40
N GLU A 215 8.74 11.87 -13.26
CA GLU A 215 9.68 12.14 -14.36
C GLU A 215 9.96 10.84 -15.14
N ARG A 216 10.36 9.77 -14.45
CA ARG A 216 10.62 8.48 -15.09
C ARG A 216 9.42 7.97 -15.89
N LEU A 217 8.21 8.00 -15.30
CA LEU A 217 7.00 7.51 -15.97
C LEU A 217 6.65 8.38 -17.19
N ALA A 218 6.76 9.70 -17.08
CA ALA A 218 6.53 10.63 -18.17
C ALA A 218 7.57 10.43 -19.29
N GLY A 219 8.84 10.26 -18.94
CA GLY A 219 9.90 9.98 -19.91
C GLY A 219 9.67 8.67 -20.66
N GLN A 220 9.31 7.59 -19.97
CA GLN A 220 8.93 6.33 -20.59
C GLN A 220 7.73 6.51 -21.54
N ARG A 221 6.73 7.29 -21.15
CA ARG A 221 5.56 7.56 -21.98
C ARG A 221 5.90 8.30 -23.26
N VAL A 222 6.76 9.31 -23.17
CA VAL A 222 7.27 10.06 -24.32
C VAL A 222 8.00 9.14 -25.30
N GLN A 223 8.85 8.23 -24.80
CA GLN A 223 9.55 7.21 -25.60
C GLN A 223 8.58 6.24 -26.28
N GLU A 224 7.58 5.71 -25.54
CA GLU A 224 6.55 4.81 -26.09
C GLU A 224 5.77 5.45 -27.24
N LEU A 225 5.56 6.78 -27.18
CA LEU A 225 4.86 7.54 -28.22
C LEU A 225 5.78 7.96 -29.39
N GLY A 226 7.08 7.66 -29.32
CA GLY A 226 8.06 8.07 -30.34
C GLY A 226 8.30 9.59 -30.40
N ILE A 227 7.96 10.31 -29.33
CA ILE A 227 8.15 11.75 -29.22
C ILE A 227 9.60 12.03 -28.77
N LYS A 228 10.26 12.96 -29.44
CA LYS A 228 11.59 13.43 -28.99
C LYS A 228 11.40 14.56 -27.98
N PRO A 229 12.01 14.48 -26.78
CA PRO A 229 11.98 15.58 -25.83
C PRO A 229 12.73 16.79 -26.39
N ASP A 230 12.20 17.99 -26.18
CA ASP A 230 12.78 19.26 -26.64
C ASP A 230 13.92 19.80 -25.74
N PHE A 231 14.31 19.01 -24.74
CA PHE A 231 15.41 19.36 -23.84
C PHE A 231 16.53 18.33 -23.92
N ASN A 232 17.78 18.80 -23.93
CA ASN A 232 18.94 17.94 -23.85
C ASN A 232 19.08 17.39 -22.41
N GLU A 233 19.02 16.08 -22.23
CA GLU A 233 19.48 15.44 -21.01
C GLU A 233 21.00 15.73 -20.87
N LYS A 234 21.37 16.49 -19.81
CA LYS A 234 22.75 16.75 -19.46
C LYS A 234 23.32 15.61 -18.62
#